data_e402f6c0620ff7fd54129ad07d48d342
#
_entry.id   e402f6c0620ff7fd54129ad07d48d342
#
_cell.length_a   1.000
_cell.length_b   1.000
_cell.length_c   1.000
_cell.angle_alpha   90.00
_cell.angle_beta   90.00
_cell.angle_gamma   90.00
#
_symmetry.space_group_name_H-M   'P 1'
#
loop_
_entity.id
_entity.type
_entity.pdbx_description
1 polymer ?
#
loop_
_entity_poly.entity_id
_entity_poly.type
_entity_poly.pdbx_seq_one_letter_code
_entity_poly.pdbx_strand_id
1 'polypeptide(L)'
;TRPLERGTWAGAVDTVGGDTLAWLTRTVAPGGSIAAFGNAGGNRLTTTVLPFILRGINLLGVTVTFPAAELRERVWELLASSLSREALDAIATDVDFEDLDDALRRIVTTGVVGRQVVRIGGEAAV
;
A
#
# COMPACT_ATOMS: atom_id res chain seq x y z
N THR A 1 -6.76 4.07 -24.96
CA THR A 1 -5.81 3.21 -24.24
C THR A 1 -5.89 1.80 -24.78
N ARG A 2 -4.76 1.13 -24.96
CA ARG A 2 -4.73 -0.26 -25.41
C ARG A 2 -5.22 -1.16 -24.27
N PRO A 3 -6.01 -2.19 -24.54
CA PRO A 3 -6.51 -3.09 -23.49
C PRO A 3 -5.41 -3.98 -22.89
N LEU A 4 -4.28 -4.15 -23.58
CA LEU A 4 -3.06 -4.82 -23.13
C LEU A 4 -1.85 -4.02 -23.57
N GLU A 5 -0.91 -3.86 -22.65
CA GLU A 5 0.39 -3.24 -22.85
C GLU A 5 1.49 -4.28 -22.56
N ARG A 6 2.77 -3.91 -22.68
CA ARG A 6 3.87 -4.82 -22.35
C ARG A 6 3.75 -5.28 -20.89
N GLY A 7 3.80 -6.60 -20.67
CA GLY A 7 3.86 -7.17 -19.32
C GLY A 7 5.22 -6.85 -18.69
N THR A 8 5.22 -6.00 -17.68
CA THR A 8 6.45 -5.47 -17.06
C THR A 8 6.60 -5.96 -15.63
N TRP A 9 5.48 -6.10 -14.91
CA TRP A 9 5.46 -6.37 -13.48
C TRP A 9 5.05 -7.82 -13.22
N ALA A 10 5.85 -8.56 -12.45
CA ALA A 10 5.48 -9.91 -12.00
C ALA A 10 4.30 -9.89 -11.01
N GLY A 11 4.15 -8.80 -10.27
CA GLY A 11 3.05 -8.52 -9.36
C GLY A 11 3.04 -7.05 -8.97
N ALA A 12 1.95 -6.61 -8.34
CA ALA A 12 1.81 -5.24 -7.88
C ALA A 12 1.02 -5.16 -6.58
N VAL A 13 1.31 -4.11 -5.82
CA VAL A 13 0.55 -3.69 -4.64
C VAL A 13 -0.05 -2.33 -4.97
N ASP A 14 -1.38 -2.24 -4.96
CA ASP A 14 -2.11 -1.02 -5.30
C ASP A 14 -2.80 -0.41 -4.09
N THR A 15 -2.40 0.82 -3.77
CA THR A 15 -3.01 1.65 -2.73
C THR A 15 -3.79 2.83 -3.33
N VAL A 16 -3.77 2.98 -4.65
CA VAL A 16 -4.21 4.18 -5.35
C VAL A 16 -5.58 4.00 -6.00
N GLY A 17 -5.84 2.82 -6.57
CA GLY A 17 -7.08 2.59 -7.31
C GLY A 17 -7.14 3.37 -8.62
N GLY A 18 -8.36 3.62 -9.11
CA GLY A 18 -8.62 4.47 -10.28
C GLY A 18 -7.81 4.08 -11.51
N ASP A 19 -7.24 5.09 -12.16
CA ASP A 19 -6.46 4.92 -13.40
C ASP A 19 -5.15 4.14 -13.18
N THR A 20 -4.56 4.24 -12.00
CA THR A 20 -3.36 3.46 -11.63
C THR A 20 -3.67 1.97 -11.61
N LEU A 21 -4.74 1.55 -10.95
CA LEU A 21 -5.15 0.15 -10.93
C LEU A 21 -5.52 -0.33 -12.33
N ALA A 22 -6.23 0.48 -13.11
CA ALA A 22 -6.56 0.19 -14.50
C ALA A 22 -5.29 0.01 -15.36
N TRP A 23 -4.26 0.81 -15.15
CA TRP A 23 -2.98 0.67 -15.81
C TRP A 23 -2.24 -0.61 -15.38
N LEU A 24 -2.23 -0.94 -14.10
CA LEU A 24 -1.63 -2.17 -13.58
C LEU A 24 -2.25 -3.41 -14.22
N THR A 25 -3.57 -3.46 -14.41
CA THR A 25 -4.21 -4.60 -15.08
C THR A 25 -3.68 -4.82 -16.50
N ARG A 26 -3.27 -3.77 -17.21
CA ARG A 26 -2.73 -3.85 -18.58
C ARG A 26 -1.26 -4.21 -18.64
N THR A 27 -0.50 -3.98 -17.54
CA THR A 27 0.97 -4.06 -17.52
C THR A 27 1.53 -5.18 -16.65
N VAL A 28 0.72 -5.86 -15.87
CA VAL A 28 1.15 -7.07 -15.15
C VAL A 28 1.39 -8.21 -16.12
N ALA A 29 2.45 -8.96 -15.89
CA ALA A 29 2.87 -10.10 -16.68
C ALA A 29 1.87 -11.28 -16.56
N PRO A 30 1.87 -12.23 -17.52
CA PRO A 30 1.02 -13.41 -17.45
C PRO A 30 1.16 -14.15 -16.10
N GLY A 31 0.03 -14.52 -15.51
CA GLY A 31 -0.05 -15.19 -14.22
C GLY A 31 0.21 -14.31 -12.99
N GLY A 32 0.55 -13.04 -13.20
CA GLY A 32 0.85 -12.13 -12.09
C GLY A 32 -0.39 -11.73 -11.28
N SER A 33 -0.15 -11.20 -10.08
CA SER A 33 -1.21 -10.81 -9.15
C SER A 33 -1.11 -9.35 -8.75
N ILE A 34 -2.25 -8.70 -8.57
CA ILE A 34 -2.36 -7.34 -8.06
C ILE A 34 -3.12 -7.42 -6.73
N ALA A 35 -2.48 -7.01 -5.63
CA ALA A 35 -3.14 -6.82 -4.33
C ALA A 35 -3.66 -5.39 -4.24
N ALA A 36 -4.98 -5.21 -4.21
CA ALA A 36 -5.62 -3.90 -4.18
C ALA A 36 -6.30 -3.66 -2.82
N PHE A 37 -5.91 -2.58 -2.14
CA PHE A 37 -6.45 -2.22 -0.83
C PHE A 37 -6.56 -0.71 -0.58
N GLY A 38 -6.43 0.10 -1.61
CA GLY A 38 -6.60 1.54 -1.50
C GLY A 38 -7.29 2.18 -2.70
N ASN A 39 -7.71 3.42 -2.53
CA ASN A 39 -8.45 4.18 -3.54
C ASN A 39 -8.13 5.69 -3.51
N ALA A 40 -6.91 6.05 -3.12
CA ALA A 40 -6.49 7.46 -3.00
C ALA A 40 -6.65 8.24 -4.31
N GLY A 41 -6.50 7.59 -5.47
CA GLY A 41 -6.71 8.17 -6.80
C GLY A 41 -8.10 7.95 -7.38
N GLY A 42 -8.99 7.26 -6.67
CA GLY A 42 -10.38 7.03 -7.06
C GLY A 42 -10.84 5.59 -6.87
N ASN A 43 -12.15 5.42 -6.76
CA ASN A 43 -12.78 4.13 -6.48
C ASN A 43 -13.35 3.42 -7.73
N ARG A 44 -13.21 4.02 -8.91
CA ARG A 44 -13.69 3.47 -10.17
C ARG A 44 -12.57 2.73 -10.90
N LEU A 45 -12.80 1.49 -11.28
CA LEU A 45 -11.88 0.70 -12.10
C LEU A 45 -12.44 0.60 -13.53
N THR A 46 -11.73 1.18 -14.49
CA THR A 46 -12.06 1.08 -15.92
C THR A 46 -11.04 0.17 -16.62
N THR A 47 -11.42 -1.07 -16.84
CA THR A 47 -10.58 -2.09 -17.50
C THR A 47 -11.43 -2.96 -18.42
N THR A 48 -10.78 -3.92 -19.10
CA THR A 48 -11.47 -4.93 -19.92
C THR A 48 -11.22 -6.31 -19.34
N VAL A 49 -11.91 -7.31 -19.85
CA VAL A 49 -11.67 -8.72 -19.45
C VAL A 49 -10.38 -9.30 -20.01
N LEU A 50 -9.78 -8.64 -21.02
CA LEU A 50 -8.62 -9.18 -21.76
C LEU A 50 -7.39 -9.47 -20.89
N PRO A 51 -6.99 -8.61 -19.93
CA PRO A 51 -5.90 -8.95 -19.01
C PRO A 51 -6.14 -10.26 -18.26
N PHE A 52 -7.37 -10.50 -17.87
CA PHE A 52 -7.74 -11.68 -17.08
C PHE A 52 -7.77 -12.95 -17.95
N ILE A 53 -8.41 -12.91 -19.12
CA ILE A 53 -8.58 -14.11 -19.96
C ILE A 53 -7.36 -14.43 -20.82
N LEU A 54 -6.56 -13.44 -21.24
CA LEU A 54 -5.39 -13.64 -22.10
C LEU A 54 -4.08 -13.79 -21.31
N ARG A 55 -4.00 -13.21 -20.11
CA ARG A 55 -2.79 -13.30 -19.28
C ARG A 55 -3.01 -14.05 -17.98
N GLY A 56 -4.25 -14.36 -17.63
CA GLY A 56 -4.56 -15.04 -16.36
C GLY A 56 -4.10 -14.24 -15.16
N ILE A 57 -4.15 -12.90 -15.20
CA ILE A 57 -3.80 -12.09 -14.04
C ILE A 57 -4.85 -12.22 -12.94
N ASN A 58 -4.43 -12.04 -11.70
CA ASN A 58 -5.30 -12.03 -10.54
C ASN A 58 -5.43 -10.61 -9.99
N LEU A 59 -6.67 -10.20 -9.72
CA LEU A 59 -6.95 -8.99 -8.94
C LEU A 59 -7.50 -9.42 -7.58
N LEU A 60 -6.70 -9.23 -6.55
CA LEU A 60 -6.98 -9.68 -5.19
C LEU A 60 -7.36 -8.47 -4.33
N GLY A 61 -8.60 -8.45 -3.87
CA GLY A 61 -9.03 -7.47 -2.88
C GLY A 61 -8.47 -7.82 -1.51
N VAL A 62 -7.87 -6.85 -0.83
CA VAL A 62 -7.36 -7.01 0.53
C VAL A 62 -8.15 -6.07 1.45
N THR A 63 -8.91 -6.64 2.38
CA THR A 63 -9.61 -5.87 3.41
C THR A 63 -8.81 -5.86 4.72
N VAL A 64 -8.69 -4.67 5.30
CA VAL A 64 -8.05 -4.48 6.61
C VAL A 64 -9.07 -4.08 7.69
N THR A 65 -10.33 -3.89 7.31
CA THR A 65 -11.37 -3.38 8.22
C THR A 65 -11.83 -4.43 9.21
N PHE A 66 -12.00 -5.67 8.75
CA PHE A 66 -12.53 -6.78 9.58
C PHE A 66 -11.73 -8.09 9.34
N PRO A 67 -10.41 -8.10 9.54
CA PRO A 67 -9.67 -9.34 9.49
C PRO A 67 -10.04 -10.23 10.69
N ALA A 68 -10.03 -11.54 10.50
CA ALA A 68 -10.11 -12.47 11.62
C ALA A 68 -8.95 -12.21 12.61
N ALA A 69 -9.21 -12.31 13.92
CA ALA A 69 -8.21 -12.00 14.94
C ALA A 69 -6.93 -12.80 14.75
N GLU A 70 -7.06 -14.09 14.49
CA GLU A 70 -5.93 -15.01 14.27
C GLU A 70 -5.08 -14.62 13.05
N LEU A 71 -5.72 -14.13 11.98
CA LEU A 71 -4.99 -13.63 10.81
C LEU A 71 -4.21 -12.36 11.15
N ARG A 72 -4.84 -11.46 11.91
CA ARG A 72 -4.21 -10.21 12.35
C ARG A 72 -2.98 -10.48 13.22
N GLU A 73 -3.07 -11.38 14.18
CA GLU A 73 -1.95 -11.78 15.04
C GLU A 73 -0.79 -12.35 14.21
N ARG A 74 -1.07 -13.30 13.32
CA ARG A 74 -0.06 -13.87 12.43
C ARG A 74 0.63 -12.83 11.55
N VAL A 75 -0.10 -11.83 11.05
CA VAL A 75 0.49 -10.73 10.27
C VAL A 75 1.42 -9.90 11.13
N TRP A 76 1.05 -9.58 12.37
CA TRP A 76 1.90 -8.85 13.29
C TRP A 76 3.16 -9.63 13.68
N GLU A 77 3.05 -10.91 13.94
CA GLU A 77 4.20 -11.80 14.20
C GLU A 77 5.16 -11.83 12.99
N LEU A 78 4.61 -11.95 11.77
CA LEU A 78 5.39 -11.92 10.55
C LEU A 78 6.12 -10.58 10.38
N LEU A 79 5.46 -9.46 10.59
CA LEU A 79 6.06 -8.14 10.53
C LEU A 79 7.17 -7.97 11.58
N ALA A 80 6.92 -8.37 12.81
CA ALA A 80 7.88 -8.29 13.90
C ALA A 80 9.14 -9.14 13.66
N SER A 81 8.99 -10.30 13.00
CA SER A 81 10.12 -11.18 12.68
C SER A 81 10.85 -10.82 11.38
N SER A 82 10.21 -10.09 10.46
CA SER A 82 10.76 -9.81 9.13
C SER A 82 11.37 -8.40 8.99
N LEU A 83 10.98 -7.45 9.84
CA LEU A 83 11.48 -6.09 9.78
C LEU A 83 12.60 -5.90 10.79
N SER A 84 13.80 -5.57 10.31
CA SER A 84 14.90 -5.16 11.18
C SER A 84 14.66 -3.77 11.78
N ARG A 85 15.32 -3.48 12.90
CA ARG A 85 15.28 -2.13 13.50
C ARG A 85 15.74 -1.07 12.52
N GLU A 86 16.80 -1.33 11.75
CA GLU A 86 17.30 -0.42 10.72
C GLU A 86 16.25 -0.12 9.64
N ALA A 87 15.48 -1.15 9.21
CA ALA A 87 14.41 -0.97 8.24
C ALA A 87 13.28 -0.10 8.81
N LEU A 88 12.94 -0.29 10.09
CA LEU A 88 11.94 0.54 10.77
C LEU A 88 12.41 1.99 10.91
N ASP A 89 13.66 2.21 11.32
CA ASP A 89 14.25 3.55 11.47
C ASP A 89 14.37 4.28 10.13
N ALA A 90 14.57 3.55 9.03
CA ALA A 90 14.57 4.11 7.67
C ALA A 90 13.17 4.55 7.19
N ILE A 91 12.10 3.97 7.74
CA ILE A 91 10.72 4.27 7.37
C ILE A 91 10.10 5.32 8.31
N ALA A 92 10.43 5.25 9.60
CA ALA A 92 9.80 6.06 10.64
C ALA A 92 10.54 7.38 10.86
N THR A 93 9.77 8.44 11.05
CA THR A 93 10.26 9.73 11.52
C THR A 93 9.49 10.10 12.78
N ASP A 94 10.19 10.32 13.87
CA ASP A 94 9.59 10.76 15.11
C ASP A 94 9.17 12.23 15.02
N VAL A 95 8.00 12.52 15.56
CA VAL A 95 7.41 13.86 15.63
C VAL A 95 6.98 14.09 17.07
N ASP A 96 7.40 15.17 17.70
CA ASP A 96 6.92 15.53 19.01
C ASP A 96 5.46 16.02 18.93
N PHE A 97 4.69 15.83 19.98
CA PHE A 97 3.25 16.16 19.99
C PHE A 97 3.01 17.65 19.70
N GLU A 98 3.91 18.50 20.15
CA GLU A 98 3.87 19.95 19.94
C GLU A 98 4.00 20.32 18.45
N ASP A 99 4.68 19.50 17.64
CA ASP A 99 4.90 19.71 16.21
C ASP A 99 3.84 19.01 15.33
N LEU A 100 2.81 18.42 15.93
CA LEU A 100 1.78 17.64 15.22
C LEU A 100 1.07 18.45 14.12
N ASP A 101 0.70 19.70 14.40
CA ASP A 101 0.01 20.55 13.43
C ASP A 101 0.85 20.78 12.16
N ASP A 102 2.14 21.02 12.31
CA ASP A 102 3.05 21.20 11.18
C ASP A 102 3.28 19.89 10.42
N ALA A 103 3.34 18.77 11.14
CA ALA A 103 3.43 17.45 10.53
C ALA A 103 2.20 17.14 9.66
N LEU A 104 0.99 17.41 10.17
CA LEU A 104 -0.26 17.23 9.44
C LEU A 104 -0.34 18.14 8.20
N ARG A 105 0.08 19.40 8.32
CA ARG A 105 0.14 20.32 7.17
C ARG A 105 1.07 19.81 6.07
N ARG A 106 2.25 19.29 6.43
CA ARG A 106 3.18 18.71 5.45
C ARG A 106 2.58 17.52 4.71
N ILE A 107 1.86 16.64 5.38
CA ILE A 107 1.17 15.51 4.73
C ILE A 107 0.22 16.00 3.64
N VAL A 108 -0.56 17.05 3.91
CA VAL A 108 -1.57 17.56 2.99
C VAL A 108 -0.98 18.38 1.84
N THR A 109 0.09 19.13 2.08
CA THR A 109 0.62 20.12 1.12
C THR A 109 1.76 19.58 0.27
N THR A 110 2.68 18.83 0.86
CA THR A 110 3.91 18.42 0.16
C THR A 110 4.05 16.91 0.00
N GLY A 111 3.20 16.15 0.67
CA GLY A 111 3.36 14.70 0.80
C GLY A 111 4.54 14.35 1.73
N VAL A 112 4.45 13.19 2.33
CA VAL A 112 5.48 12.65 3.21
C VAL A 112 5.81 11.24 2.77
N VAL A 113 7.08 10.91 2.68
CA VAL A 113 7.55 9.54 2.43
C VAL A 113 7.82 8.86 3.77
N GLY A 114 7.35 7.62 3.92
CA GLY A 114 7.53 6.86 5.14
C GLY A 114 6.38 7.01 6.13
N ARG A 115 6.68 6.88 7.40
CA ARG A 115 5.73 6.91 8.52
C ARG A 115 6.12 7.96 9.53
N GLN A 116 5.21 8.87 9.88
CA GLN A 116 5.38 9.75 11.02
C GLN A 116 4.84 9.09 12.28
N VAL A 117 5.65 9.03 13.32
CA VAL A 117 5.31 8.48 14.64
C VAL A 117 5.28 9.62 15.64
N VAL A 118 4.09 9.91 16.17
CA VAL A 118 3.93 11.00 17.14
C VAL A 118 4.21 10.49 18.53
N ARG A 119 5.11 11.14 19.24
CA ARG A 119 5.40 10.88 20.66
C ARG A 119 4.40 11.61 21.54
N ILE A 120 3.61 10.85 22.30
CA ILE A 120 2.65 11.38 23.27
C ILE A 120 3.21 11.17 24.68
N GLY A 121 3.66 12.24 25.32
CA GLY A 121 4.28 12.20 26.66
C GLY A 121 5.79 11.93 26.60
N GLY A 122 6.56 12.71 27.38
CA GLY A 122 8.01 12.60 27.47
C GLY A 122 8.47 11.29 28.09
N GLU A 123 9.48 10.74 27.48
CA GLU A 123 10.29 9.55 27.67
C GLU A 123 9.91 8.38 26.75
N ALA A 124 10.87 8.06 25.88
CA ALA A 124 10.83 6.87 25.06
C ALA A 124 10.78 5.63 25.97
N ALA A 125 9.75 4.83 25.83
CA ALA A 125 9.82 3.46 26.32
C ALA A 125 10.94 2.74 25.57
N VAL A 126 11.91 2.29 26.32
CA VAL A 126 13.09 1.51 25.91
C VAL A 126 12.66 0.19 25.27
#